data_69ce37bfa5a7209718968a2c3d86fc02
#
_entry.id   69ce37bfa5a7209718968a2c3d86fc02
#
_cell.length_a   1.000
_cell.length_b   1.000
_cell.length_c   1.000
_cell.angle_alpha   90.00
_cell.angle_beta   90.00
_cell.angle_gamma   90.00
#
_symmetry.space_group_name_H-M   'P 1'
#
loop_
_entity.id
_entity.type
_entity.pdbx_description
1 polymer ?
#
loop_
_entity_poly.entity_id
_entity_poly.type
_entity_poly.pdbx_seq_one_letter_code
_entity_poly.pdbx_strand_id
1 'polypeptide(L)'
;KLFVSITGEWAMEKVKRAKHLIDELRTEVADYFLANPYKISTKKDPLNGRLIYYIQEIEDLPLEIKTITGDIIQNLRSSLDHLAYSLFIKGGGLPKDSRHVYFPITESEVKFNDHDTQKKMAGLSQPAINIITAARPYKEGNRKLWQLHELNNIDKHRLLLTAGSSFGSVDISAHIIESLPPN
;
A
#
# COMPACT_ATOMS: atom_id res chain seq x y z
N LYS A 1 19.47 -10.45 -32.05
CA LYS A 1 19.05 -11.25 -30.88
C LYS A 1 19.31 -10.38 -29.65
N LEU A 2 18.32 -9.61 -29.21
CA LEU A 2 18.35 -8.98 -27.89
C LEU A 2 18.10 -10.11 -26.87
N PHE A 3 19.14 -10.67 -26.31
CA PHE A 3 19.04 -11.35 -25.03
C PHE A 3 18.84 -10.26 -23.97
N VAL A 4 17.59 -9.92 -23.71
CA VAL A 4 17.26 -9.22 -22.48
C VAL A 4 17.61 -10.21 -21.36
N SER A 5 18.67 -9.93 -20.63
CA SER A 5 18.95 -10.62 -19.37
C SER A 5 17.75 -10.36 -18.46
N ILE A 6 16.82 -11.31 -18.43
CA ILE A 6 15.65 -11.25 -17.56
C ILE A 6 16.14 -11.72 -16.19
N THR A 7 16.86 -10.82 -15.55
CA THR A 7 17.26 -10.94 -14.15
C THR A 7 16.11 -10.33 -13.32
N GLY A 8 16.02 -10.66 -12.04
CA GLY A 8 15.03 -10.05 -11.13
C GLY A 8 15.19 -8.54 -10.92
N GLU A 9 16.02 -7.88 -11.75
CA GLU A 9 16.32 -6.44 -11.71
C GLU A 9 15.07 -5.58 -11.85
N TRP A 10 14.16 -5.92 -12.78
CA TRP A 10 12.91 -5.18 -12.96
C TRP A 10 12.03 -5.18 -11.71
N ALA A 11 11.95 -6.31 -11.01
CA ALA A 11 11.22 -6.38 -9.74
C ALA A 11 11.89 -5.46 -8.69
N MET A 12 13.21 -5.47 -8.62
CA MET A 12 13.98 -4.61 -7.70
C MET A 12 13.85 -3.12 -8.04
N GLU A 13 13.86 -2.75 -9.32
CA GLU A 13 13.67 -1.36 -9.75
C GLU A 13 12.27 -0.84 -9.35
N LYS A 14 11.23 -1.67 -9.46
CA LYS A 14 9.89 -1.32 -8.95
C LYS A 14 9.88 -1.09 -7.45
N VAL A 15 10.59 -1.91 -6.67
CA VAL A 15 10.74 -1.71 -5.22
C VAL A 15 11.52 -0.43 -4.92
N LYS A 16 12.60 -0.14 -5.64
CA LYS A 16 13.36 1.11 -5.49
C LYS A 16 12.48 2.33 -5.78
N ARG A 17 11.70 2.29 -6.87
CA ARG A 17 10.76 3.38 -7.18
C ARG A 17 9.74 3.58 -6.07
N ALA A 18 9.17 2.50 -5.54
CA ALA A 18 8.25 2.60 -4.41
C ALA A 18 8.90 3.24 -3.17
N LYS A 19 10.17 2.94 -2.87
CA LYS A 19 10.89 3.57 -1.77
C LYS A 19 11.06 5.07 -1.96
N HIS A 20 11.43 5.52 -3.15
CA HIS A 20 11.52 6.97 -3.46
C HIS A 20 10.17 7.65 -3.28
N LEU A 21 9.10 7.05 -3.77
CA LEU A 21 7.75 7.58 -3.60
C LEU A 21 7.30 7.63 -2.13
N ILE A 22 7.75 6.69 -1.29
CA ILE A 22 7.49 6.73 0.15
C ILE A 22 8.17 7.95 0.80
N ASP A 23 9.39 8.28 0.39
CA ASP A 23 10.11 9.44 0.92
C ASP A 23 9.45 10.75 0.43
N GLU A 24 9.03 10.81 -0.82
CA GLU A 24 8.23 11.90 -1.38
C GLU A 24 6.89 12.06 -0.63
N LEU A 25 6.16 10.97 -0.42
CA LEU A 25 4.91 10.96 0.36
C LEU A 25 5.08 11.51 1.78
N ARG A 26 6.19 11.17 2.45
CA ARG A 26 6.50 11.69 3.79
C ARG A 26 6.64 13.21 3.79
N THR A 27 7.28 13.76 2.76
CA THR A 27 7.43 15.21 2.61
C THR A 27 6.08 15.87 2.39
N GLU A 28 5.29 15.39 1.43
CA GLU A 28 3.95 15.93 1.14
C GLU A 28 3.01 15.88 2.36
N VAL A 29 3.04 14.79 3.12
CA VAL A 29 2.26 14.66 4.36
C VAL A 29 2.76 15.63 5.43
N ALA A 30 4.06 15.82 5.57
CA ALA A 30 4.62 16.77 6.51
C ALA A 30 4.22 18.21 6.16
N ASP A 31 4.31 18.58 4.88
CA ASP A 31 3.94 19.92 4.39
C ASP A 31 2.44 20.18 4.56
N TYR A 32 1.59 19.19 4.31
CA TYR A 32 0.15 19.28 4.59
C TYR A 32 -0.13 19.60 6.06
N PHE A 33 0.53 18.93 7.00
CA PHE A 33 0.33 19.21 8.43
C PHE A 33 0.96 20.53 8.90
N LEU A 34 2.10 20.93 8.30
CA LEU A 34 2.71 22.24 8.58
C LEU A 34 1.83 23.42 8.14
N ALA A 35 1.01 23.22 7.11
CA ALA A 35 0.02 24.20 6.67
C ALA A 35 -1.18 24.34 7.63
N ASN A 36 -1.23 23.59 8.74
CA ASN A 36 -2.33 23.58 9.71
C ASN A 36 -3.71 23.31 9.09
N PRO A 37 -3.92 22.13 8.47
CA PRO A 37 -5.12 21.83 7.69
C PRO A 37 -6.39 21.64 8.53
N TYR A 38 -6.33 21.89 9.80
CA TYR A 38 -7.44 21.69 10.73
C TYR A 38 -7.75 22.95 11.54
N LYS A 39 -9.02 23.21 11.73
CA LYS A 39 -9.54 24.27 12.57
C LYS A 39 -10.00 23.72 13.90
N ILE A 40 -9.35 24.14 14.97
CA ILE A 40 -9.72 23.75 16.34
C ILE A 40 -10.73 24.76 16.90
N SER A 41 -11.77 24.23 17.51
CA SER A 41 -12.75 25.01 18.26
C SER A 41 -12.91 24.46 19.67
N THR A 42 -13.48 25.30 20.56
CA THR A 42 -13.72 24.93 21.95
C THR A 42 -15.21 25.07 22.30
N LYS A 43 -15.67 24.19 23.19
CA LYS A 43 -16.97 24.31 23.84
C LYS A 43 -16.85 23.96 25.31
N LYS A 44 -17.72 24.54 26.16
CA LYS A 44 -17.80 24.13 27.56
C LYS A 44 -18.64 22.87 27.70
N ASP A 45 -18.14 21.90 28.47
CA ASP A 45 -18.93 20.76 28.87
C ASP A 45 -20.04 21.23 29.81
N PRO A 46 -21.33 21.03 29.48
CA PRO A 46 -22.44 21.48 30.31
C PRO A 46 -22.53 20.78 31.68
N LEU A 47 -21.86 19.63 31.85
CA LEU A 47 -21.92 18.84 33.08
C LEU A 47 -20.89 19.28 34.11
N ASN A 48 -19.71 19.70 33.69
CA ASN A 48 -18.58 19.98 34.60
C ASN A 48 -17.87 21.31 34.31
N GLY A 49 -18.29 22.05 33.28
CA GLY A 49 -17.76 23.35 32.91
C GLY A 49 -16.35 23.29 32.25
N ARG A 50 -15.78 22.11 31.99
CA ARG A 50 -14.46 21.97 31.36
C ARG A 50 -14.51 22.37 29.90
N LEU A 51 -13.40 22.91 29.39
CA LEU A 51 -13.22 23.15 27.96
C LEU A 51 -12.96 21.83 27.24
N ILE A 52 -13.76 21.58 26.21
CA ILE A 52 -13.58 20.48 25.25
C ILE A 52 -13.06 21.10 23.96
N TYR A 53 -11.85 20.68 23.55
CA TYR A 53 -11.29 21.03 22.24
C TYR A 53 -11.77 19.99 21.22
N TYR A 54 -12.17 20.45 20.05
CA TYR A 54 -12.59 19.56 18.96
C TYR A 54 -12.17 20.13 17.62
N ILE A 55 -11.94 19.24 16.65
CA ILE A 55 -11.65 19.65 15.29
C ILE A 55 -12.98 20.00 14.63
N GLN A 56 -13.13 21.26 14.24
CA GLN A 56 -14.32 21.76 13.57
C GLN A 56 -14.32 21.49 12.09
N GLU A 57 -13.14 21.59 11.46
CA GLU A 57 -12.96 21.50 10.04
C GLU A 57 -11.58 20.93 9.73
N ILE A 58 -11.49 20.10 8.71
CA ILE A 58 -10.23 19.57 8.17
C ILE A 58 -10.25 19.83 6.67
N GLU A 59 -9.19 20.41 6.14
CA GLU A 59 -9.01 20.56 4.70
C GLU A 59 -8.85 19.18 4.04
N ASP A 60 -9.36 19.07 2.81
CA ASP A 60 -9.20 17.84 2.04
C ASP A 60 -7.73 17.53 1.79
N LEU A 61 -7.39 16.24 1.84
CA LEU A 61 -6.05 15.78 1.48
C LEU A 61 -5.73 16.16 0.03
N PRO A 62 -4.54 16.75 -0.22
CA PRO A 62 -4.05 17.05 -1.56
C PRO A 62 -4.14 15.83 -2.49
N LEU A 63 -4.50 16.07 -3.73
CA LEU A 63 -4.58 15.00 -4.74
C LEU A 63 -3.23 14.32 -4.93
N GLU A 64 -2.13 15.05 -4.76
CA GLU A 64 -0.75 14.56 -4.82
C GLU A 64 -0.51 13.41 -3.85
N ILE A 65 -0.90 13.57 -2.57
CA ILE A 65 -0.79 12.50 -1.55
C ILE A 65 -1.54 11.23 -1.99
N LYS A 66 -2.73 11.40 -2.57
CA LYS A 66 -3.54 10.27 -3.06
C LYS A 66 -2.87 9.57 -4.23
N THR A 67 -2.35 10.33 -5.19
CA THR A 67 -1.69 9.83 -6.40
C THR A 67 -0.39 9.10 -6.06
N ILE A 68 0.48 9.70 -5.24
CA ILE A 68 1.72 9.08 -4.79
C ILE A 68 1.44 7.76 -4.06
N THR A 69 0.39 7.73 -3.22
CA THR A 69 0.00 6.51 -2.50
C THR A 69 -0.41 5.39 -3.46
N GLY A 70 -1.19 5.70 -4.49
CA GLY A 70 -1.57 4.75 -5.55
C GLY A 70 -0.34 4.22 -6.30
N ASP A 71 0.57 5.10 -6.68
CA ASP A 71 1.81 4.74 -7.37
C ASP A 71 2.71 3.83 -6.53
N ILE A 72 2.82 4.06 -5.22
CA ILE A 72 3.54 3.17 -4.30
C ILE A 72 2.95 1.76 -4.35
N ILE A 73 1.64 1.65 -4.17
CA ILE A 73 0.92 0.38 -4.15
C ILE A 73 1.08 -0.36 -5.48
N GLN A 74 0.90 0.35 -6.59
CA GLN A 74 1.05 -0.21 -7.94
C GLN A 74 2.48 -0.70 -8.20
N ASN A 75 3.52 0.05 -7.80
CA ASN A 75 4.90 -0.36 -7.98
C ASN A 75 5.24 -1.59 -7.13
N LEU A 76 4.79 -1.65 -5.87
CA LEU A 76 4.99 -2.82 -5.01
C LEU A 76 4.26 -4.06 -5.56
N ARG A 77 3.01 -3.91 -6.02
CA ARG A 77 2.25 -5.04 -6.60
C ARG A 77 2.88 -5.53 -7.90
N SER A 78 3.27 -4.62 -8.79
CA SER A 78 3.94 -4.94 -10.05
C SER A 78 5.30 -5.64 -9.84
N SER A 79 6.01 -5.31 -8.75
CA SER A 79 7.30 -5.97 -8.45
C SER A 79 7.13 -7.48 -8.27
N LEU A 80 6.04 -7.91 -7.65
CA LEU A 80 5.74 -9.33 -7.44
C LEU A 80 5.41 -10.03 -8.78
N ASP A 81 4.68 -9.38 -9.68
CA ASP A 81 4.37 -9.95 -11.00
C ASP A 81 5.63 -10.03 -11.88
N HIS A 82 6.51 -9.03 -11.82
CA HIS A 82 7.81 -9.08 -12.49
C HIS A 82 8.70 -10.20 -11.91
N LEU A 83 8.63 -10.43 -10.59
CA LEU A 83 9.35 -11.55 -9.97
C LEU A 83 8.82 -12.90 -10.49
N ALA A 84 7.51 -13.11 -10.51
CA ALA A 84 6.88 -14.33 -11.03
C ALA A 84 7.27 -14.58 -12.50
N TYR A 85 7.20 -13.52 -13.33
CA TYR A 85 7.64 -13.59 -14.73
C TYR A 85 9.11 -13.95 -14.87
N SER A 86 9.99 -13.32 -14.08
CA SER A 86 11.43 -13.61 -14.10
C SER A 86 11.74 -15.07 -13.72
N LEU A 87 11.03 -15.60 -12.72
CA LEU A 87 11.15 -16.99 -12.30
C LEU A 87 10.65 -17.96 -13.39
N PHE A 88 9.57 -17.60 -14.10
CA PHE A 88 9.05 -18.37 -15.23
C PHE A 88 10.09 -18.48 -16.37
N ILE A 89 10.65 -17.34 -16.79
CA ILE A 89 11.67 -17.32 -17.85
C ILE A 89 12.94 -18.08 -17.43
N LYS A 90 13.37 -17.90 -16.17
CA LYS A 90 14.52 -18.61 -15.61
C LYS A 90 14.28 -20.12 -15.54
N GLY A 91 13.04 -20.55 -15.37
CA GLY A 91 12.62 -21.95 -15.43
C GLY A 91 12.54 -22.55 -16.85
N GLY A 92 12.84 -21.78 -17.89
CA GLY A 92 12.80 -22.22 -19.30
C GLY A 92 11.47 -21.86 -20.00
N GLY A 93 10.59 -21.10 -19.38
CA GLY A 93 9.35 -20.63 -19.99
C GLY A 93 9.61 -19.64 -21.13
N LEU A 94 8.76 -19.65 -22.15
CA LEU A 94 8.87 -18.74 -23.29
C LEU A 94 7.98 -17.50 -23.08
N PRO A 95 8.43 -16.29 -23.48
CA PRO A 95 7.64 -15.06 -23.32
C PRO A 95 6.22 -15.13 -23.89
N LYS A 96 6.03 -15.82 -25.01
CA LYS A 96 4.70 -16.01 -25.65
C LYS A 96 3.71 -16.79 -24.77
N ASP A 97 4.21 -17.60 -23.85
CA ASP A 97 3.42 -18.50 -23.01
C ASP A 97 3.19 -17.92 -21.61
N SER A 98 3.64 -16.67 -21.36
CA SER A 98 3.62 -16.04 -20.03
C SER A 98 2.32 -15.32 -19.65
N ARG A 99 1.30 -15.31 -20.50
CA ARG A 99 0.07 -14.53 -20.31
C ARG A 99 -0.68 -14.81 -19.01
N HIS A 100 -0.54 -16.01 -18.47
CA HIS A 100 -1.17 -16.46 -17.24
C HIS A 100 -0.27 -16.34 -16.01
N VAL A 101 1.01 -15.98 -16.20
CA VAL A 101 2.00 -15.95 -15.11
C VAL A 101 1.86 -14.67 -14.32
N TYR A 102 1.44 -14.80 -13.07
CA TYR A 102 1.31 -13.71 -12.10
C TYR A 102 1.68 -14.21 -10.72
N PHE A 103 2.12 -13.32 -9.84
CA PHE A 103 2.30 -13.67 -8.44
C PHE A 103 0.91 -13.89 -7.80
N PRO A 104 0.61 -15.11 -7.33
CA PRO A 104 -0.73 -15.46 -6.86
C PRO A 104 -0.95 -14.87 -5.46
N ILE A 105 -1.91 -13.97 -5.35
CA ILE A 105 -2.41 -13.50 -4.04
C ILE A 105 -3.92 -13.75 -4.05
N THR A 106 -4.42 -14.36 -2.98
CA THR A 106 -5.83 -14.80 -2.90
C THR A 106 -6.46 -14.43 -1.56
N GLU A 107 -7.78 -14.54 -1.51
CA GLU A 107 -8.55 -14.28 -0.31
C GLU A 107 -8.31 -15.34 0.78
N SER A 108 -8.11 -16.61 0.38
CA SER A 108 -7.98 -17.72 1.31
C SER A 108 -7.02 -18.80 0.82
N GLU A 109 -6.58 -19.70 1.71
CA GLU A 109 -5.77 -20.85 1.37
C GLU A 109 -6.49 -21.81 0.39
N VAL A 110 -7.80 -21.96 0.52
CA VAL A 110 -8.61 -22.77 -0.41
C VAL A 110 -8.52 -22.19 -1.81
N LYS A 111 -8.66 -20.86 -1.96
CA LYS A 111 -8.51 -20.17 -3.24
C LYS A 111 -7.09 -20.22 -3.77
N PHE A 112 -6.08 -20.19 -2.91
CA PHE A 112 -4.69 -20.34 -3.32
C PHE A 112 -4.42 -21.71 -3.95
N ASN A 113 -5.05 -22.75 -3.43
CA ASN A 113 -4.88 -24.13 -3.90
C ASN A 113 -5.84 -24.52 -5.05
N ASP A 114 -6.72 -23.63 -5.49
CA ASP A 114 -7.60 -23.92 -6.61
C ASP A 114 -6.87 -23.93 -7.96
N HIS A 115 -7.47 -24.62 -8.95
CA HIS A 115 -6.89 -24.81 -10.26
C HIS A 115 -6.55 -23.49 -11.00
N ASP A 116 -7.41 -22.48 -10.89
CA ASP A 116 -7.19 -21.21 -11.60
C ASP A 116 -6.05 -20.40 -10.99
N THR A 117 -5.87 -20.48 -9.68
CA THR A 117 -4.72 -19.86 -9.00
C THR A 117 -3.45 -20.63 -9.31
N GLN A 118 -3.47 -21.95 -9.31
CA GLN A 118 -2.31 -22.77 -9.63
C GLN A 118 -1.82 -22.57 -11.08
N LYS A 119 -2.72 -22.29 -12.03
CA LYS A 119 -2.36 -21.89 -13.39
C LYS A 119 -1.46 -20.66 -13.44
N LYS A 120 -1.58 -19.71 -12.50
CA LYS A 120 -0.73 -18.52 -12.45
C LYS A 120 0.74 -18.83 -12.20
N MET A 121 1.02 -20.03 -11.67
CA MET A 121 2.37 -20.55 -11.41
C MET A 121 2.79 -21.64 -12.40
N ALA A 122 1.97 -21.95 -13.40
CA ALA A 122 2.29 -22.98 -14.38
C ALA A 122 3.57 -22.61 -15.15
N GLY A 123 4.49 -23.57 -15.24
CA GLY A 123 5.80 -23.37 -15.88
C GLY A 123 6.88 -22.79 -14.97
N LEU A 124 6.57 -22.45 -13.73
CA LEU A 124 7.58 -22.13 -12.70
C LEU A 124 8.30 -23.43 -12.27
N SER A 125 9.58 -23.30 -11.91
CA SER A 125 10.31 -24.42 -11.32
C SER A 125 9.77 -24.78 -9.92
N GLN A 126 9.89 -26.03 -9.52
CA GLN A 126 9.41 -26.47 -8.20
C GLN A 126 10.02 -25.68 -7.03
N PRO A 127 11.32 -25.32 -7.00
CA PRO A 127 11.87 -24.43 -5.98
C PRO A 127 11.18 -23.05 -5.92
N ALA A 128 10.82 -22.47 -7.09
CA ALA A 128 10.12 -21.20 -7.14
C ALA A 128 8.69 -21.32 -6.58
N ILE A 129 7.97 -22.39 -6.94
CA ILE A 129 6.65 -22.69 -6.40
C ILE A 129 6.71 -22.84 -4.87
N ASN A 130 7.70 -23.59 -4.37
CA ASN A 130 7.87 -23.80 -2.93
C ASN A 130 8.09 -22.46 -2.17
N ILE A 131 8.89 -21.55 -2.72
CA ILE A 131 9.12 -20.22 -2.12
C ILE A 131 7.82 -19.41 -2.09
N ILE A 132 7.08 -19.38 -3.19
CA ILE A 132 5.79 -18.66 -3.26
C ILE A 132 4.79 -19.27 -2.28
N THR A 133 4.69 -20.59 -2.21
CA THR A 133 3.80 -21.29 -1.26
C THR A 133 4.20 -21.01 0.19
N ALA A 134 5.49 -21.00 0.49
CA ALA A 134 6.00 -20.69 1.83
C ALA A 134 5.70 -19.24 2.26
N ALA A 135 5.58 -18.31 1.31
CA ALA A 135 5.17 -16.93 1.58
C ALA A 135 3.68 -16.83 2.00
N ARG A 136 2.87 -17.90 1.82
CA ARG A 136 1.46 -18.01 2.19
C ARG A 136 0.65 -16.79 1.73
N PRO A 137 0.59 -16.46 0.41
CA PRO A 137 0.07 -15.20 -0.10
C PRO A 137 -1.47 -15.18 -0.14
N TYR A 138 -2.07 -15.30 1.02
CA TYR A 138 -3.52 -15.22 1.25
C TYR A 138 -3.81 -14.59 2.61
N LYS A 139 -5.05 -14.19 2.84
CA LYS A 139 -5.48 -13.34 3.97
C LYS A 139 -5.05 -13.88 5.34
N GLU A 140 -5.28 -15.17 5.62
CA GLU A 140 -4.94 -15.84 6.89
C GLU A 140 -3.45 -16.21 6.98
N GLY A 141 -2.75 -16.22 5.84
CA GLY A 141 -1.32 -16.54 5.75
C GLY A 141 -0.43 -15.30 5.88
N ASN A 142 -0.36 -14.52 4.82
CA ASN A 142 0.38 -13.25 4.77
C ASN A 142 -0.55 -12.09 4.51
N ARG A 143 -1.11 -11.56 5.59
CA ARG A 143 -2.08 -10.47 5.54
C ARG A 143 -1.54 -9.22 4.83
N LYS A 144 -0.23 -8.93 4.92
CA LYS A 144 0.37 -7.76 4.26
C LYS A 144 0.35 -7.88 2.73
N LEU A 145 0.66 -9.06 2.20
CA LEU A 145 0.57 -9.34 0.76
C LEU A 145 -0.89 -9.25 0.28
N TRP A 146 -1.82 -9.80 1.05
CA TRP A 146 -3.23 -9.72 0.74
C TRP A 146 -3.72 -8.26 0.77
N GLN A 147 -3.38 -7.48 1.79
CA GLN A 147 -3.73 -6.06 1.87
C GLN A 147 -3.17 -5.26 0.70
N LEU A 148 -1.91 -5.50 0.29
CA LEU A 148 -1.32 -4.87 -0.88
C LEU A 148 -2.13 -5.17 -2.15
N HIS A 149 -2.59 -6.40 -2.31
CA HIS A 149 -3.41 -6.81 -3.45
C HIS A 149 -4.78 -6.11 -3.44
N GLU A 150 -5.45 -6.07 -2.30
CA GLU A 150 -6.74 -5.39 -2.14
C GLU A 150 -6.63 -3.88 -2.39
N LEU A 151 -5.63 -3.22 -1.82
CA LEU A 151 -5.38 -1.80 -2.04
C LEU A 151 -5.12 -1.50 -3.52
N ASN A 152 -4.34 -2.34 -4.21
CA ASN A 152 -4.10 -2.20 -5.64
C ASN A 152 -5.36 -2.39 -6.49
N ASN A 153 -6.29 -3.26 -6.07
CA ASN A 153 -7.57 -3.42 -6.74
C ASN A 153 -8.49 -2.21 -6.49
N ILE A 154 -8.49 -1.67 -5.27
CA ILE A 154 -9.24 -0.46 -4.93
C ILE A 154 -8.74 0.72 -5.76
N ASP A 155 -7.42 0.93 -5.81
CA ASP A 155 -6.80 2.03 -6.55
C ASP A 155 -7.12 2.01 -8.04
N LYS A 156 -7.11 0.84 -8.67
CA LYS A 156 -7.47 0.69 -10.10
C LYS A 156 -8.88 1.11 -10.44
N HIS A 157 -9.81 1.04 -9.51
CA HIS A 157 -11.24 1.24 -9.76
C HIS A 157 -11.83 2.42 -9.00
N ARG A 158 -11.14 2.93 -7.99
CA ARG A 158 -11.58 4.03 -7.13
C ARG A 158 -10.35 4.78 -6.62
N LEU A 159 -10.42 6.10 -6.59
CA LEU A 159 -9.43 6.90 -5.86
C LEU A 159 -9.34 6.37 -4.43
N LEU A 160 -8.11 6.06 -3.98
CA LEU A 160 -7.86 5.71 -2.59
C LEU A 160 -8.39 6.83 -1.70
N LEU A 161 -9.51 6.56 -1.04
CA LEU A 161 -9.96 7.37 0.07
C LEU A 161 -8.99 7.08 1.22
N THR A 162 -8.02 7.95 1.41
CA THR A 162 -7.23 7.96 2.64
C THR A 162 -8.20 8.30 3.76
N ALA A 163 -8.64 7.29 4.48
CA ALA A 163 -9.41 7.48 5.70
C ALA A 163 -8.49 8.17 6.70
N GLY A 164 -8.80 9.41 7.05
CA GLY A 164 -8.21 10.05 8.20
C GLY A 164 -8.50 9.17 9.41
N SER A 165 -7.47 8.69 10.09
CA SER A 165 -7.66 8.01 11.36
C SER A 165 -8.18 9.03 12.35
N SER A 166 -9.42 8.87 12.79
CA SER A 166 -9.89 9.56 13.98
C SER A 166 -9.17 8.93 15.18
N PHE A 167 -8.20 9.64 15.73
CA PHE A 167 -7.62 9.23 17.00
C PHE A 167 -8.67 9.44 18.09
N GLY A 168 -9.00 8.41 18.83
CA GLY A 168 -9.96 8.46 19.93
C GLY A 168 -9.50 9.33 21.13
N SER A 169 -8.21 9.67 21.19
CA SER A 169 -7.62 10.64 22.11
C SER A 169 -6.30 11.14 21.53
N VAL A 170 -6.12 12.44 21.47
CA VAL A 170 -4.83 13.09 21.21
C VAL A 170 -4.31 13.57 22.54
N ASP A 171 -3.16 13.07 22.97
CA ASP A 171 -2.40 13.71 24.06
C ASP A 171 -1.84 15.02 23.49
N ILE A 172 -2.51 16.12 23.77
CA ILE A 172 -2.10 17.45 23.33
C ILE A 172 -0.92 17.83 24.22
N SER A 173 0.29 17.60 23.72
CA SER A 173 1.50 18.03 24.41
C SER A 173 1.47 19.55 24.67
N ALA A 174 2.13 19.99 25.75
CA ALA A 174 2.14 21.38 26.21
C ALA A 174 2.42 22.43 25.11
N HIS A 175 3.22 22.07 24.09
CA HIS A 175 3.56 22.94 22.95
C HIS A 175 2.35 23.36 22.09
N ILE A 176 1.32 22.51 21.98
CA ILE A 176 0.12 22.88 21.22
C ILE A 176 -0.77 23.82 22.05
N ILE A 177 -0.77 23.67 23.38
CA ILE A 177 -1.56 24.51 24.28
C ILE A 177 -1.00 25.95 24.31
N GLU A 178 0.31 26.13 24.21
CA GLU A 178 0.97 27.46 24.15
C GLU A 178 0.69 28.21 22.84
N SER A 179 0.32 27.52 21.76
CA SER A 179 0.01 28.13 20.47
C SER A 179 -1.47 28.51 20.30
N LEU A 180 -2.34 28.21 21.27
CA LEU A 180 -3.75 28.58 21.21
C LEU A 180 -3.93 30.05 21.61
N PRO A 181 -4.81 30.82 20.92
CA PRO A 181 -5.05 32.20 21.28
C PRO A 181 -5.62 32.30 22.72
N PRO A 182 -5.23 33.31 23.48
CA PRO A 182 -5.80 33.55 24.81
C PRO A 182 -7.30 33.82 24.68
N ASN A 183 -8.06 33.34 25.66
CA ASN A 183 -9.52 33.55 25.76
C ASN A 183 -9.90 35.02 25.80
#